data_79f400ce5ab9d4762c56b6853d4ee321
#
_entry.id   79f400ce5ab9d4762c56b6853d4ee321
#
_cell.length_a   1.000
_cell.length_b   1.000
_cell.length_c   1.000
_cell.angle_alpha   90.00
_cell.angle_beta   90.00
_cell.angle_gamma   90.00
#
_symmetry.space_group_name_H-M   'P 1'
#
loop_
_entity.id
_entity.type
_entity.pdbx_description
1 polymer ?
#
loop_
_entity_poly.entity_id
_entity_poly.type
_entity_poly.pdbx_seq_one_letter_code
_entity_poly.pdbx_strand_id
1 'polypeptide(L)'
;REKKKKVKKGFDPMTETTKQPVYASKAKPWLKYYEEKYIHQTVPECSAFELICRNNERHLGDTALEYYGRKFSYADLIVQVKKTAAALQALGVKKGDIITVVSVMTPEVVYAFYAADLLGATLNLVDPRYSTEGIREYIEEVESRLLICLNVVYPRCHQAAKRTSVERVVVLSPADSLPLAKAVGYKLTNPDKNRYASNVLRWKDFIDAGKGHSPAAVPYDPQHTCVVVHTGGTTGSPKGVMLTDYCFNALAQEFAAQSRLFHRGQK
;
A
#
# COMPACT_ATOMS: atom_id res chain seq x y z
N ARG A 1 -10.37 -54.79 71.79
CA ARG A 1 -9.33 -54.40 70.79
C ARG A 1 -9.95 -54.53 69.40
N GLU A 2 -10.54 -53.46 68.91
CA GLU A 2 -11.13 -53.37 67.59
C GLU A 2 -10.05 -53.13 66.53
N LYS A 3 -10.04 -53.98 65.54
CA LYS A 3 -9.21 -53.77 64.31
C LYS A 3 -9.94 -52.91 63.30
N LYS A 4 -9.49 -51.70 63.12
CA LYS A 4 -9.95 -50.81 62.02
C LYS A 4 -9.55 -51.40 60.66
N LYS A 5 -10.55 -51.79 59.83
CA LYS A 5 -10.38 -52.12 58.43
C LYS A 5 -10.10 -50.84 57.63
N LYS A 6 -8.93 -50.75 56.99
CA LYS A 6 -8.61 -49.71 55.95
C LYS A 6 -9.35 -50.06 54.68
N VAL A 7 -10.30 -49.22 54.32
CA VAL A 7 -10.94 -49.23 52.97
C VAL A 7 -9.94 -48.63 51.99
N LYS A 8 -9.46 -49.45 51.07
CA LYS A 8 -8.72 -48.97 49.90
C LYS A 8 -9.72 -48.25 48.95
N LYS A 9 -9.63 -46.92 48.81
CA LYS A 9 -10.30 -46.22 47.74
C LYS A 9 -9.68 -46.65 46.42
N GLY A 10 -10.45 -47.30 45.56
CA GLY A 10 -10.09 -47.61 44.21
C GLY A 10 -9.91 -46.29 43.44
N PHE A 11 -8.82 -46.20 42.73
CA PHE A 11 -8.55 -45.12 41.77
C PHE A 11 -9.40 -45.41 40.53
N ASP A 12 -10.45 -44.63 40.32
CA ASP A 12 -11.27 -44.67 39.11
C ASP A 12 -10.52 -43.94 38.01
N PRO A 13 -10.10 -44.62 36.94
CA PRO A 13 -9.46 -43.89 35.82
C PRO A 13 -10.55 -43.09 35.13
N MET A 14 -10.62 -41.77 35.48
CA MET A 14 -11.39 -40.83 34.69
C MET A 14 -10.93 -40.95 33.24
N THR A 15 -11.83 -41.40 32.41
CA THR A 15 -11.75 -41.32 30.96
C THR A 15 -11.74 -39.84 30.58
N GLU A 16 -10.56 -39.20 30.62
CA GLU A 16 -10.33 -37.96 29.91
C GLU A 16 -10.45 -38.26 28.41
N THR A 17 -11.64 -38.04 27.90
CA THR A 17 -11.82 -37.80 26.46
C THR A 17 -11.00 -36.58 26.15
N THR A 18 -9.75 -36.77 25.73
CA THR A 18 -8.87 -35.76 25.18
C THR A 18 -9.56 -35.24 23.91
N LYS A 19 -10.39 -34.20 24.06
CA LYS A 19 -10.88 -33.43 22.92
C LYS A 19 -9.63 -32.91 22.21
N GLN A 20 -9.38 -33.40 21.01
CA GLN A 20 -8.29 -32.86 20.18
C GLN A 20 -8.40 -31.33 20.15
N PRO A 21 -7.28 -30.63 20.34
CA PRO A 21 -7.31 -29.16 20.34
C PRO A 21 -7.89 -28.67 19.03
N VAL A 22 -9.03 -28.00 19.10
CA VAL A 22 -9.62 -27.38 17.91
C VAL A 22 -8.83 -26.11 17.63
N TYR A 23 -8.09 -26.13 16.52
CA TYR A 23 -7.33 -24.96 16.10
C TYR A 23 -8.26 -23.74 15.97
N ALA A 24 -7.78 -22.58 16.40
CA ALA A 24 -8.56 -21.34 16.36
C ALA A 24 -9.04 -21.02 14.92
N SER A 25 -8.26 -21.35 13.89
CA SER A 25 -8.65 -21.22 12.48
C SER A 25 -9.89 -22.05 12.09
N LYS A 26 -10.15 -23.17 12.79
CA LYS A 26 -11.35 -24.00 12.59
C LYS A 26 -12.51 -23.57 13.51
N ALA A 27 -12.21 -23.30 14.78
CA ALA A 27 -13.21 -22.89 15.77
C ALA A 27 -13.70 -21.45 15.57
N LYS A 28 -12.89 -20.61 14.92
CA LYS A 28 -13.16 -19.20 14.62
C LYS A 28 -13.76 -18.44 15.82
N PRO A 29 -13.14 -18.48 17.03
CA PRO A 29 -13.72 -17.94 18.27
C PRO A 29 -13.95 -16.42 18.22
N TRP A 30 -13.33 -15.71 17.26
CA TRP A 30 -13.50 -14.28 17.03
C TRP A 30 -14.86 -13.94 16.41
N LEU A 31 -15.53 -14.87 15.69
CA LEU A 31 -16.81 -14.59 15.02
C LEU A 31 -17.90 -14.11 15.99
N LYS A 32 -17.83 -14.46 17.27
CA LYS A 32 -18.75 -13.97 18.31
C LYS A 32 -18.72 -12.44 18.50
N TYR A 33 -17.68 -11.75 17.99
CA TYR A 33 -17.52 -10.30 18.08
C TYR A 33 -18.00 -9.57 16.81
N TYR A 34 -18.36 -10.33 15.76
CA TYR A 34 -18.86 -9.78 14.52
C TYR A 34 -20.39 -9.74 14.51
N GLU A 35 -20.94 -8.72 13.86
CA GLU A 35 -22.35 -8.74 13.51
C GLU A 35 -22.58 -9.78 12.40
N GLU A 36 -23.68 -10.52 12.47
CA GLU A 36 -23.94 -11.67 11.57
C GLU A 36 -23.91 -11.28 10.07
N LYS A 37 -24.33 -10.07 9.73
CA LYS A 37 -24.25 -9.55 8.36
C LYS A 37 -22.84 -9.51 7.76
N TYR A 38 -21.79 -9.49 8.61
CA TYR A 38 -20.38 -9.47 8.17
C TYR A 38 -19.74 -10.86 8.11
N ILE A 39 -20.31 -11.87 8.83
CA ILE A 39 -19.73 -13.21 8.92
C ILE A 39 -19.69 -13.92 7.56
N HIS A 40 -20.67 -13.63 6.70
CA HIS A 40 -20.85 -14.27 5.40
C HIS A 40 -20.55 -13.35 4.21
N GLN A 41 -19.96 -12.19 4.45
CA GLN A 41 -19.57 -11.30 3.35
C GLN A 41 -18.41 -11.90 2.55
N THR A 42 -18.56 -11.87 1.23
CA THR A 42 -17.47 -12.18 0.30
C THR A 42 -16.61 -10.94 0.08
N VAL A 43 -15.31 -11.13 -0.01
CA VAL A 43 -14.39 -10.06 -0.38
C VAL A 43 -14.66 -9.64 -1.82
N PRO A 44 -14.79 -8.34 -2.13
CA PRO A 44 -15.02 -7.88 -3.50
C PRO A 44 -13.89 -8.30 -4.45
N GLU A 45 -14.25 -8.96 -5.55
CA GLU A 45 -13.32 -9.35 -6.60
C GLU A 45 -13.20 -8.23 -7.64
N CYS A 46 -12.40 -7.24 -7.30
CA CYS A 46 -12.10 -6.07 -8.14
C CYS A 46 -10.79 -5.44 -7.69
N SER A 47 -10.20 -4.55 -8.50
CA SER A 47 -9.02 -3.81 -8.08
C SER A 47 -9.34 -2.87 -6.90
N ALA A 48 -8.33 -2.54 -6.10
CA ALA A 48 -8.48 -1.62 -4.97
C ALA A 48 -8.96 -0.24 -5.44
N PHE A 49 -8.52 0.21 -6.61
CA PHE A 49 -8.99 1.47 -7.20
C PHE A 49 -10.45 1.39 -7.64
N GLU A 50 -10.87 0.29 -8.26
CA GLU A 50 -12.27 0.07 -8.62
C GLU A 50 -13.17 0.07 -7.38
N LEU A 51 -12.75 -0.60 -6.30
CA LEU A 51 -13.51 -0.64 -5.04
C LEU A 51 -13.73 0.77 -4.46
N ILE A 52 -12.68 1.61 -4.45
CA ILE A 52 -12.82 3.00 -4.01
C ILE A 52 -13.81 3.77 -4.89
N CYS A 53 -13.73 3.64 -6.21
CA CYS A 53 -14.65 4.31 -7.13
C CYS A 53 -16.09 3.89 -6.86
N ARG A 54 -16.37 2.59 -6.81
CA ARG A 54 -17.71 2.03 -6.59
C ARG A 54 -18.31 2.47 -5.26
N ASN A 55 -17.53 2.38 -4.18
CA ASN A 55 -18.02 2.69 -2.84
C ASN A 55 -18.29 4.19 -2.62
N ASN A 56 -17.73 5.06 -3.47
CA ASN A 56 -17.83 6.50 -3.30
C ASN A 56 -18.52 7.23 -4.46
N GLU A 57 -19.19 6.53 -5.38
CA GLU A 57 -19.89 7.13 -6.52
C GLU A 57 -20.86 8.25 -6.12
N ARG A 58 -21.56 8.08 -4.99
CA ARG A 58 -22.52 9.05 -4.45
C ARG A 58 -21.90 10.04 -3.47
N HIS A 59 -20.59 10.00 -3.27
CA HIS A 59 -19.85 10.71 -2.22
C HIS A 59 -18.57 11.36 -2.74
N LEU A 60 -18.57 11.72 -4.02
CA LEU A 60 -17.39 12.28 -4.70
C LEU A 60 -16.87 13.57 -4.05
N GLY A 61 -17.74 14.33 -3.34
CA GLY A 61 -17.37 15.55 -2.62
C GLY A 61 -16.79 15.29 -1.22
N ASP A 62 -16.90 14.08 -0.69
CA ASP A 62 -16.36 13.76 0.64
C ASP A 62 -14.83 13.75 0.61
N THR A 63 -14.21 14.03 1.76
CA THR A 63 -12.74 14.04 1.88
C THR A 63 -12.19 12.63 1.77
N ALA A 64 -11.37 12.37 0.76
CA ALA A 64 -10.64 11.12 0.56
C ALA A 64 -9.26 11.15 1.23
N LEU A 65 -8.55 12.27 1.14
CA LEU A 65 -7.21 12.45 1.73
C LEU A 65 -7.13 13.80 2.44
N GLU A 66 -6.36 13.84 3.52
CA GLU A 66 -5.94 15.09 4.15
C GLU A 66 -4.42 15.10 4.31
N TYR A 67 -3.77 16.17 3.83
CA TYR A 67 -2.32 16.32 3.90
C TYR A 67 -1.96 17.68 4.44
N TYR A 68 -1.48 17.74 5.67
CA TYR A 68 -1.12 18.97 6.39
C TYR A 68 -2.22 20.06 6.42
N GLY A 69 -3.49 19.64 6.44
CA GLY A 69 -4.68 20.50 6.46
C GLY A 69 -5.24 20.81 5.06
N ARG A 70 -4.61 20.38 3.97
CA ARG A 70 -5.22 20.38 2.65
C ARG A 70 -6.04 19.11 2.47
N LYS A 71 -7.30 19.29 2.09
CA LYS A 71 -8.24 18.19 1.83
C LYS A 71 -8.36 17.96 0.33
N PHE A 72 -8.43 16.70 -0.02
CA PHE A 72 -8.69 16.23 -1.38
C PHE A 72 -9.95 15.39 -1.34
N SER A 73 -10.90 15.70 -2.19
CA SER A 73 -12.13 14.92 -2.33
C SER A 73 -11.89 13.60 -3.07
N TYR A 74 -12.86 12.68 -3.03
CA TYR A 74 -12.81 11.48 -3.88
C TYR A 74 -12.78 11.84 -5.37
N ALA A 75 -13.48 12.90 -5.79
CA ALA A 75 -13.38 13.40 -7.16
C ALA A 75 -11.95 13.83 -7.51
N ASP A 76 -11.27 14.57 -6.62
CA ASP A 76 -9.88 14.98 -6.81
C ASP A 76 -8.96 13.76 -6.89
N LEU A 77 -9.12 12.79 -5.97
CA LEU A 77 -8.33 11.56 -5.96
C LEU A 77 -8.45 10.81 -7.30
N ILE A 78 -9.68 10.57 -7.76
CA ILE A 78 -9.93 9.84 -9.01
C ILE A 78 -9.30 10.56 -10.21
N VAL A 79 -9.42 11.90 -10.26
CA VAL A 79 -8.80 12.71 -11.32
C VAL A 79 -7.29 12.61 -11.30
N GLN A 80 -6.67 12.70 -10.10
CA GLN A 80 -5.21 12.61 -9.97
C GLN A 80 -4.70 11.21 -10.30
N VAL A 81 -5.40 10.16 -9.87
CA VAL A 81 -5.06 8.77 -10.24
C VAL A 81 -5.07 8.58 -11.74
N LYS A 82 -6.12 9.03 -12.45
CA LYS A 82 -6.20 8.92 -13.91
C LYS A 82 -5.10 9.71 -14.62
N LYS A 83 -4.77 10.91 -14.16
CA LYS A 83 -3.64 11.70 -14.70
C LYS A 83 -2.31 10.99 -14.48
N THR A 84 -2.11 10.40 -13.30
CA THR A 84 -0.89 9.65 -12.97
C THR A 84 -0.78 8.39 -13.82
N ALA A 85 -1.88 7.67 -14.04
CA ALA A 85 -1.91 6.51 -14.93
C ALA A 85 -1.58 6.89 -16.38
N ALA A 86 -2.12 8.01 -16.88
CA ALA A 86 -1.78 8.55 -18.19
C ALA A 86 -0.29 8.88 -18.30
N ALA A 87 0.29 9.47 -17.25
CA ALA A 87 1.72 9.79 -17.19
C ALA A 87 2.59 8.53 -17.14
N LEU A 88 2.19 7.50 -16.35
CA LEU A 88 2.88 6.22 -16.34
C LEU A 88 2.84 5.53 -17.70
N GLN A 89 1.68 5.54 -18.36
CA GLN A 89 1.54 5.00 -19.71
C GLN A 89 2.43 5.74 -20.72
N ALA A 90 2.53 7.08 -20.63
CA ALA A 90 3.41 7.88 -21.49
C ALA A 90 4.90 7.53 -21.29
N LEU A 91 5.29 7.06 -20.11
CA LEU A 91 6.64 6.53 -19.83
C LEU A 91 6.80 5.05 -20.23
N GLY A 92 5.79 4.44 -20.83
CA GLY A 92 5.83 3.06 -21.32
C GLY A 92 5.50 2.01 -20.27
N VAL A 93 4.96 2.39 -19.10
CA VAL A 93 4.52 1.44 -18.07
C VAL A 93 3.31 0.65 -18.58
N LYS A 94 3.37 -0.66 -18.40
CA LYS A 94 2.35 -1.62 -18.82
C LYS A 94 2.11 -2.69 -17.75
N LYS A 95 1.11 -3.52 -17.96
CA LYS A 95 0.79 -4.65 -17.07
C LYS A 95 2.02 -5.52 -16.83
N GLY A 96 2.27 -5.81 -15.55
CA GLY A 96 3.38 -6.63 -15.07
C GLY A 96 4.68 -5.87 -14.81
N ASP A 97 4.77 -4.58 -15.17
CA ASP A 97 5.95 -3.77 -14.82
C ASP A 97 5.95 -3.48 -13.30
N ILE A 98 7.16 -3.33 -12.76
CA ILE A 98 7.34 -2.96 -11.35
C ILE A 98 7.98 -1.58 -11.26
N ILE A 99 7.40 -0.72 -10.42
CA ILE A 99 7.81 0.66 -10.19
C ILE A 99 8.36 0.76 -8.76
N THR A 100 9.64 1.06 -8.60
CA THR A 100 10.20 1.30 -7.27
C THR A 100 9.89 2.72 -6.80
N VAL A 101 9.37 2.83 -5.57
CA VAL A 101 9.03 4.11 -4.93
C VAL A 101 9.82 4.26 -3.63
N VAL A 102 10.71 5.25 -3.59
CA VAL A 102 11.54 5.58 -2.42
C VAL A 102 11.01 6.88 -1.81
N SER A 103 10.03 6.76 -0.94
CA SER A 103 9.30 7.92 -0.42
C SER A 103 8.69 7.64 0.97
N VAL A 104 8.31 8.72 1.66
CA VAL A 104 7.29 8.66 2.70
C VAL A 104 5.91 8.76 2.04
N MET A 105 4.85 8.44 2.80
CA MET A 105 3.50 8.54 2.27
C MET A 105 3.12 10.01 2.02
N THR A 106 2.92 10.34 0.75
CA THR A 106 2.38 11.63 0.27
C THR A 106 1.17 11.36 -0.63
N PRO A 107 0.33 12.36 -0.93
CA PRO A 107 -0.76 12.16 -1.89
C PRO A 107 -0.30 11.61 -3.24
N GLU A 108 0.87 12.03 -3.73
CA GLU A 108 1.46 11.57 -5.00
C GLU A 108 1.75 10.05 -4.97
N VAL A 109 2.21 9.53 -3.83
CA VAL A 109 2.43 8.08 -3.67
C VAL A 109 1.10 7.32 -3.70
N VAL A 110 0.05 7.87 -3.09
CA VAL A 110 -1.30 7.30 -3.17
C VAL A 110 -1.81 7.29 -4.61
N TYR A 111 -1.60 8.40 -5.34
CA TYR A 111 -1.97 8.48 -6.77
C TYR A 111 -1.20 7.46 -7.60
N ALA A 112 0.11 7.31 -7.34
CA ALA A 112 0.95 6.33 -8.03
C ALA A 112 0.51 4.89 -7.76
N PHE A 113 0.11 4.58 -6.51
CA PHE A 113 -0.40 3.26 -6.13
C PHE A 113 -1.64 2.87 -6.94
N TYR A 114 -2.69 3.68 -6.89
CA TYR A 114 -3.91 3.39 -7.63
C TYR A 114 -3.74 3.52 -9.15
N ALA A 115 -2.81 4.35 -9.61
CA ALA A 115 -2.50 4.45 -11.04
C ALA A 115 -1.77 3.21 -11.57
N ALA A 116 -0.83 2.68 -10.81
CA ALA A 116 -0.16 1.42 -11.12
C ALA A 116 -1.15 0.25 -11.13
N ASP A 117 -2.00 0.15 -10.10
CA ASP A 117 -3.07 -0.82 -9.99
C ASP A 117 -4.01 -0.78 -11.21
N LEU A 118 -4.46 0.41 -11.62
CA LEU A 118 -5.29 0.60 -12.83
C LEU A 118 -4.61 0.04 -14.09
N LEU A 119 -3.28 0.15 -14.19
CA LEU A 119 -2.49 -0.34 -15.33
C LEU A 119 -2.05 -1.81 -15.18
N GLY A 120 -2.32 -2.46 -14.04
CA GLY A 120 -1.82 -3.80 -13.72
C GLY A 120 -0.31 -3.84 -13.50
N ALA A 121 0.29 -2.73 -13.08
CA ALA A 121 1.67 -2.64 -12.64
C ALA A 121 1.75 -2.74 -11.12
N THR A 122 2.92 -3.10 -10.59
CA THR A 122 3.18 -3.29 -9.16
C THR A 122 4.02 -2.13 -8.61
N LEU A 123 3.68 -1.59 -7.45
CA LEU A 123 4.60 -0.72 -6.71
C LEU A 123 5.50 -1.54 -5.79
N ASN A 124 6.79 -1.24 -5.81
CA ASN A 124 7.79 -1.71 -4.86
C ASN A 124 8.12 -0.55 -3.89
N LEU A 125 7.57 -0.60 -2.66
CA LEU A 125 7.72 0.48 -1.68
C LEU A 125 8.98 0.30 -0.85
N VAL A 126 9.89 1.26 -0.93
CA VAL A 126 11.20 1.25 -0.26
C VAL A 126 11.30 2.43 0.70
N ASP A 127 11.73 2.17 1.92
CA ASP A 127 11.93 3.20 2.94
C ASP A 127 13.03 4.18 2.51
N PRO A 128 12.78 5.49 2.48
CA PRO A 128 13.77 6.49 2.06
C PRO A 128 14.97 6.62 2.99
N ARG A 129 14.98 5.94 4.14
CA ARG A 129 16.10 5.92 5.10
C ARG A 129 17.18 4.91 4.73
N TYR A 130 16.92 3.97 3.81
CA TYR A 130 17.92 3.00 3.38
C TYR A 130 19.15 3.67 2.75
N SER A 131 20.28 2.97 2.81
CA SER A 131 21.53 3.38 2.16
C SER A 131 21.39 3.31 0.63
N THR A 132 22.36 3.87 -0.08
CA THR A 132 22.45 3.77 -1.54
C THR A 132 22.48 2.31 -2.00
N GLU A 133 23.22 1.47 -1.31
CA GLU A 133 23.37 0.04 -1.59
C GLU A 133 22.05 -0.68 -1.35
N GLY A 134 21.39 -0.44 -0.21
CA GLY A 134 20.10 -1.05 0.11
C GLY A 134 19.01 -0.65 -0.89
N ILE A 135 18.95 0.62 -1.31
CA ILE A 135 18.00 1.06 -2.37
C ILE A 135 18.30 0.34 -3.68
N ARG A 136 19.59 0.16 -4.03
CA ARG A 136 20.01 -0.55 -5.25
C ARG A 136 19.55 -2.01 -5.22
N GLU A 137 19.79 -2.72 -4.13
CA GLU A 137 19.37 -4.11 -3.96
C GLU A 137 17.87 -4.28 -4.21
N TYR A 138 17.03 -3.38 -3.67
CA TYR A 138 15.59 -3.43 -3.91
C TYR A 138 15.18 -3.09 -5.34
N ILE A 139 15.95 -2.27 -6.06
CA ILE A 139 15.71 -1.99 -7.49
C ILE A 139 16.06 -3.23 -8.32
N GLU A 140 17.21 -3.85 -8.04
CA GLU A 140 17.72 -5.01 -8.76
C GLU A 140 16.88 -6.26 -8.51
N GLU A 141 16.41 -6.49 -7.27
CA GLU A 141 15.55 -7.62 -6.89
C GLU A 141 14.27 -7.69 -7.76
N VAL A 142 13.72 -6.55 -8.15
CA VAL A 142 12.48 -6.46 -8.91
C VAL A 142 12.68 -5.98 -10.36
N GLU A 143 13.91 -5.76 -10.77
CA GLU A 143 14.28 -5.27 -12.10
C GLU A 143 13.49 -4.01 -12.54
N SER A 144 13.30 -3.09 -11.60
CA SER A 144 12.47 -1.90 -11.80
C SER A 144 13.05 -0.96 -12.85
N ARG A 145 12.26 -0.62 -13.88
CA ARG A 145 12.67 0.33 -14.95
C ARG A 145 12.32 1.79 -14.65
N LEU A 146 11.39 2.01 -13.73
CA LEU A 146 10.97 3.34 -13.28
C LEU A 146 11.19 3.48 -11.77
N LEU A 147 11.86 4.56 -11.38
CA LEU A 147 12.07 4.94 -9.99
C LEU A 147 11.31 6.23 -9.69
N ILE A 148 10.48 6.24 -8.68
CA ILE A 148 9.84 7.45 -8.12
C ILE A 148 10.50 7.73 -6.77
N CYS A 149 10.99 8.94 -6.51
CA CYS A 149 11.61 9.24 -5.23
C CYS A 149 11.37 10.68 -4.77
N LEU A 150 11.52 10.92 -3.46
CA LEU A 150 11.54 12.26 -2.90
C LEU A 150 12.78 13.03 -3.35
N ASN A 151 12.63 14.33 -3.61
CA ASN A 151 13.74 15.21 -3.96
C ASN A 151 14.85 15.25 -2.90
N VAL A 152 14.50 15.11 -1.62
CA VAL A 152 15.47 15.12 -0.50
C VAL A 152 16.36 13.87 -0.46
N VAL A 153 15.94 12.76 -1.06
CA VAL A 153 16.73 11.53 -1.16
C VAL A 153 17.21 11.23 -2.58
N TYR A 154 16.88 12.12 -3.54
CA TYR A 154 17.27 11.95 -4.95
C TYR A 154 18.75 11.65 -5.15
N PRO A 155 19.73 12.34 -4.49
CA PRO A 155 21.15 12.04 -4.71
C PRO A 155 21.51 10.57 -4.44
N ARG A 156 20.96 9.98 -3.36
CA ARG A 156 21.14 8.55 -3.04
C ARG A 156 20.43 7.66 -4.05
N CYS A 157 19.19 7.97 -4.38
CA CYS A 157 18.39 7.24 -5.36
C CYS A 157 19.04 7.25 -6.74
N HIS A 158 19.51 8.40 -7.19
CA HIS A 158 20.23 8.52 -8.46
C HIS A 158 21.52 7.69 -8.47
N GLN A 159 22.27 7.68 -7.38
CA GLN A 159 23.47 6.85 -7.28
C GLN A 159 23.11 5.35 -7.22
N ALA A 160 22.04 4.98 -6.53
CA ALA A 160 21.55 3.61 -6.46
C ALA A 160 21.11 3.09 -7.85
N ALA A 161 20.42 3.92 -8.61
CA ALA A 161 19.91 3.57 -9.94
C ALA A 161 21.01 3.38 -11.01
N LYS A 162 22.24 3.86 -10.75
CA LYS A 162 23.35 3.66 -11.70
C LYS A 162 23.64 2.17 -11.87
N ARG A 163 23.75 1.70 -13.13
CA ARG A 163 24.04 0.32 -13.51
C ARG A 163 22.95 -0.68 -13.10
N THR A 164 21.71 -0.20 -12.90
CA THR A 164 20.51 -1.03 -12.75
C THR A 164 19.64 -0.92 -13.99
N SER A 165 18.48 -1.57 -13.97
CA SER A 165 17.46 -1.51 -15.03
C SER A 165 16.73 -0.16 -15.13
N VAL A 166 16.93 0.78 -14.20
CA VAL A 166 16.20 2.05 -14.16
C VAL A 166 16.51 2.95 -15.36
N GLU A 167 15.52 3.19 -16.16
CA GLU A 167 15.60 4.06 -17.35
C GLU A 167 15.16 5.49 -17.07
N ARG A 168 14.16 5.65 -16.20
CA ARG A 168 13.54 6.94 -15.87
C ARG A 168 13.43 7.11 -14.36
N VAL A 169 13.58 8.35 -13.92
CA VAL A 169 13.38 8.74 -12.52
C VAL A 169 12.35 9.86 -12.47
N VAL A 170 11.34 9.70 -11.61
CA VAL A 170 10.38 10.76 -11.30
C VAL A 170 10.65 11.26 -9.87
N VAL A 171 10.81 12.57 -9.75
CA VAL A 171 11.10 13.21 -8.48
C VAL A 171 9.88 13.98 -8.00
N LEU A 172 9.41 13.65 -6.81
CA LEU A 172 8.34 14.36 -6.13
C LEU A 172 8.88 15.14 -4.93
N SER A 173 8.16 16.19 -4.54
CA SER A 173 8.51 17.01 -3.38
C SER A 173 7.40 16.89 -2.32
N PRO A 174 7.74 16.86 -1.02
CA PRO A 174 6.74 16.99 0.03
C PRO A 174 5.85 18.23 -0.13
N ALA A 175 6.35 19.26 -0.84
CA ALA A 175 5.62 20.51 -1.09
C ALA A 175 4.58 20.42 -2.22
N ASP A 176 4.56 19.37 -3.03
CA ASP A 176 3.70 19.32 -4.23
C ASP A 176 2.20 19.32 -3.87
N SER A 177 1.85 18.72 -2.75
CA SER A 177 0.48 18.67 -2.23
C SER A 177 0.25 19.50 -0.95
N LEU A 178 1.23 20.25 -0.44
CA LEU A 178 1.02 21.13 0.71
C LEU A 178 0.03 22.26 0.40
N PRO A 179 -0.68 22.80 1.42
CA PRO A 179 -1.37 24.10 1.31
C PRO A 179 -0.39 25.17 0.82
N LEU A 180 -0.86 26.10 -0.02
CA LEU A 180 0.00 27.09 -0.74
C LEU A 180 0.97 27.81 0.21
N ALA A 181 0.48 28.33 1.35
CA ALA A 181 1.34 29.06 2.30
C ALA A 181 2.44 28.15 2.89
N LYS A 182 2.09 26.89 3.23
CA LYS A 182 3.06 25.90 3.73
C LYS A 182 4.04 25.48 2.65
N ALA A 183 3.59 25.33 1.40
CA ALA A 183 4.44 24.99 0.25
C ALA A 183 5.49 26.07 0.00
N VAL A 184 5.10 27.34 0.05
CA VAL A 184 6.02 28.49 -0.09
C VAL A 184 7.04 28.49 1.07
N GLY A 185 6.57 28.39 2.31
CA GLY A 185 7.45 28.32 3.50
C GLY A 185 8.43 27.15 3.42
N TYR A 186 7.95 25.96 3.04
CA TYR A 186 8.80 24.77 2.88
C TYR A 186 9.89 25.00 1.81
N LYS A 187 9.54 25.55 0.64
CA LYS A 187 10.49 25.80 -0.45
C LYS A 187 11.54 26.84 -0.09
N LEU A 188 11.17 27.86 0.71
CA LEU A 188 12.11 28.88 1.20
C LEU A 188 13.11 28.29 2.20
N THR A 189 12.64 27.43 3.10
CA THR A 189 13.49 26.82 4.14
C THR A 189 14.25 25.57 3.65
N ASN A 190 13.74 24.91 2.61
CA ASN A 190 14.31 23.69 2.01
C ASN A 190 14.44 23.84 0.50
N PRO A 191 15.31 24.74 -0.01
CA PRO A 191 15.46 24.92 -1.43
C PRO A 191 16.00 23.64 -2.08
N ASP A 192 15.40 23.26 -3.19
CA ASP A 192 15.86 22.13 -3.98
C ASP A 192 17.15 22.49 -4.73
N LYS A 193 18.27 21.99 -4.24
CA LYS A 193 19.62 22.22 -4.79
C LYS A 193 20.08 21.10 -5.73
N ASN A 194 19.22 20.12 -6.02
CA ASN A 194 19.57 18.98 -6.86
C ASN A 194 19.82 19.41 -8.31
N ARG A 195 20.85 18.82 -8.90
CA ARG A 195 21.07 18.85 -10.36
C ARG A 195 20.50 17.56 -10.94
N TYR A 196 19.40 17.69 -11.66
CA TYR A 196 18.73 16.56 -12.25
C TYR A 196 19.37 16.13 -13.57
N ALA A 197 19.54 14.83 -13.79
CA ALA A 197 20.00 14.25 -15.03
C ALA A 197 18.89 14.34 -16.11
N SER A 198 19.24 14.13 -17.38
CA SER A 198 18.30 14.25 -18.50
C SER A 198 17.16 13.23 -18.50
N ASN A 199 17.33 12.10 -17.81
CA ASN A 199 16.32 11.06 -17.66
C ASN A 199 15.41 11.27 -16.43
N VAL A 200 15.48 12.43 -15.77
CA VAL A 200 14.72 12.75 -14.56
C VAL A 200 13.60 13.73 -14.89
N LEU A 201 12.40 13.42 -14.45
CA LEU A 201 11.23 14.29 -14.53
C LEU A 201 10.82 14.73 -13.11
N ARG A 202 10.49 16.00 -12.93
CA ARG A 202 9.78 16.44 -11.73
C ARG A 202 8.32 15.99 -11.82
N TRP A 203 7.66 15.82 -10.68
CA TRP A 203 6.28 15.32 -10.64
C TRP A 203 5.34 16.07 -11.58
N LYS A 204 5.45 17.42 -11.64
CA LYS A 204 4.65 18.22 -12.55
C LYS A 204 4.91 17.88 -14.02
N ASP A 205 6.17 17.77 -14.41
CA ASP A 205 6.56 17.49 -15.80
C ASP A 205 6.17 16.05 -16.19
N PHE A 206 6.27 15.13 -15.24
CA PHE A 206 5.77 13.75 -15.38
C PHE A 206 4.26 13.72 -15.65
N ILE A 207 3.45 14.44 -14.85
CA ILE A 207 2.00 14.54 -15.08
C ILE A 207 1.68 15.20 -16.42
N ASP A 208 2.43 16.23 -16.80
CA ASP A 208 2.26 16.94 -18.08
C ASP A 208 2.59 16.02 -19.28
N ALA A 209 3.53 15.08 -19.14
CA ALA A 209 3.85 14.08 -20.17
C ALA A 209 2.67 13.13 -20.46
N GLY A 210 1.77 12.92 -19.49
CA GLY A 210 0.56 12.11 -19.67
C GLY A 210 -0.55 12.77 -20.49
N LYS A 211 -0.42 14.06 -20.85
CA LYS A 211 -1.45 14.75 -21.62
C LYS A 211 -1.67 14.10 -22.98
N GLY A 212 -2.93 13.83 -23.28
CA GLY A 212 -3.31 13.13 -24.52
C GLY A 212 -3.35 11.61 -24.41
N HIS A 213 -2.91 11.03 -23.31
CA HIS A 213 -3.08 9.60 -23.01
C HIS A 213 -4.39 9.37 -22.23
N SER A 214 -5.06 8.27 -22.53
CA SER A 214 -6.31 7.87 -21.86
C SER A 214 -6.23 6.39 -21.51
N PRO A 215 -5.55 6.04 -20.40
CA PRO A 215 -5.37 4.65 -20.00
C PRO A 215 -6.72 4.03 -19.64
N ALA A 216 -6.94 2.81 -20.13
CA ALA A 216 -8.03 1.96 -19.68
C ALA A 216 -7.56 1.09 -18.51
N ALA A 217 -8.48 0.79 -17.59
CA ALA A 217 -8.21 -0.17 -16.54
C ALA A 217 -7.98 -1.57 -17.16
N VAL A 218 -6.99 -2.29 -16.66
CA VAL A 218 -6.81 -3.70 -17.03
C VAL A 218 -7.89 -4.56 -16.34
N PRO A 219 -8.28 -5.70 -16.91
CA PRO A 219 -9.16 -6.63 -16.23
C PRO A 219 -8.56 -7.09 -14.90
N TYR A 220 -9.41 -7.18 -13.87
CA TYR A 220 -9.03 -7.68 -12.55
C TYR A 220 -8.43 -9.09 -12.64
N ASP A 221 -7.36 -9.31 -11.91
CA ASP A 221 -6.66 -10.57 -11.80
C ASP A 221 -6.40 -10.83 -10.30
N PRO A 222 -7.01 -11.86 -9.69
CA PRO A 222 -6.87 -12.13 -8.26
C PRO A 222 -5.44 -12.51 -7.84
N GLN A 223 -4.58 -12.88 -8.80
CA GLN A 223 -3.17 -13.20 -8.56
C GLN A 223 -2.23 -11.99 -8.79
N HIS A 224 -2.77 -10.86 -9.28
CA HIS A 224 -1.95 -9.67 -9.48
C HIS A 224 -1.45 -9.12 -8.15
N THR A 225 -0.13 -8.96 -8.05
CA THR A 225 0.51 -8.24 -6.93
C THR A 225 0.44 -6.75 -7.20
N CYS A 226 -0.36 -6.00 -6.44
CA CYS A 226 -0.47 -4.55 -6.60
C CYS A 226 0.67 -3.80 -5.88
N VAL A 227 1.22 -4.38 -4.80
CA VAL A 227 2.34 -3.77 -4.07
C VAL A 227 3.25 -4.80 -3.42
N VAL A 228 4.54 -4.48 -3.38
CA VAL A 228 5.55 -5.15 -2.55
C VAL A 228 5.93 -4.21 -1.42
N VAL A 229 5.86 -4.69 -0.18
CA VAL A 229 6.30 -3.99 1.02
C VAL A 229 7.37 -4.80 1.74
N HIS A 230 8.38 -4.12 2.28
CA HIS A 230 9.53 -4.80 2.88
C HIS A 230 9.40 -4.86 4.40
N THR A 231 9.61 -6.05 4.97
CA THR A 231 9.59 -6.25 6.42
C THR A 231 10.87 -5.73 7.06
N GLY A 232 10.75 -5.05 8.20
CA GLY A 232 11.91 -4.74 9.08
C GLY A 232 12.35 -5.99 9.83
N GLY A 233 13.14 -6.87 9.20
CA GLY A 233 13.63 -8.09 9.83
C GLY A 233 14.61 -7.78 10.96
N THR A 234 14.41 -8.40 12.15
CA THR A 234 15.34 -8.32 13.28
C THR A 234 16.47 -9.36 13.19
N THR A 235 16.36 -10.35 12.30
CA THR A 235 17.24 -11.54 12.26
C THR A 235 17.69 -11.97 10.85
N GLY A 236 17.56 -11.13 9.83
CA GLY A 236 17.95 -11.46 8.46
C GLY A 236 17.75 -10.31 7.48
N SER A 237 18.04 -10.53 6.19
CA SER A 237 17.72 -9.56 5.15
C SER A 237 16.20 -9.31 5.11
N PRO A 238 15.76 -8.05 4.93
CA PRO A 238 14.34 -7.73 4.78
C PRO A 238 13.73 -8.53 3.63
N LYS A 239 12.49 -9.00 3.82
CA LYS A 239 11.77 -9.78 2.80
C LYS A 239 10.71 -8.90 2.16
N GLY A 240 10.58 -8.96 0.83
CA GLY A 240 9.48 -8.37 0.09
C GLY A 240 8.20 -9.19 0.28
N VAL A 241 7.17 -8.57 0.85
CA VAL A 241 5.83 -9.17 1.00
C VAL A 241 4.98 -8.68 -0.16
N MET A 242 4.52 -9.61 -0.98
CA MET A 242 3.66 -9.36 -2.12
C MET A 242 2.20 -9.32 -1.64
N LEU A 243 1.53 -8.20 -1.87
CA LEU A 243 0.12 -8.02 -1.52
C LEU A 243 -0.70 -7.83 -2.80
N THR A 244 -1.82 -8.53 -2.86
CA THR A 244 -2.79 -8.41 -3.96
C THR A 244 -3.89 -7.43 -3.58
N ASP A 245 -4.70 -7.02 -4.56
CA ASP A 245 -5.93 -6.25 -4.32
C ASP A 245 -6.87 -6.94 -3.35
N TYR A 246 -6.94 -8.27 -3.43
CA TYR A 246 -7.72 -9.07 -2.50
C TYR A 246 -7.31 -8.84 -1.04
N CYS A 247 -6.00 -8.72 -0.76
CA CYS A 247 -5.50 -8.43 0.59
C CYS A 247 -6.01 -7.08 1.11
N PHE A 248 -6.00 -6.04 0.25
CA PHE A 248 -6.49 -4.71 0.61
C PHE A 248 -8.00 -4.69 0.78
N ASN A 249 -8.74 -5.32 -0.13
CA ASN A 249 -10.20 -5.39 -0.09
C ASN A 249 -10.68 -6.17 1.14
N ALA A 250 -10.01 -7.29 1.46
CA ALA A 250 -10.29 -8.06 2.66
C ALA A 250 -10.03 -7.25 3.93
N LEU A 251 -8.88 -6.57 4.01
CA LEU A 251 -8.53 -5.73 5.15
C LEU A 251 -9.54 -4.59 5.33
N ALA A 252 -9.93 -3.91 4.25
CA ALA A 252 -10.92 -2.83 4.29
C ALA A 252 -12.27 -3.34 4.81
N GLN A 253 -12.71 -4.53 4.37
CA GLN A 253 -13.93 -5.17 4.86
C GLN A 253 -13.85 -5.54 6.34
N GLU A 254 -12.74 -6.13 6.77
CA GLU A 254 -12.51 -6.48 8.16
C GLU A 254 -12.54 -5.24 9.07
N PHE A 255 -11.89 -4.15 8.65
CA PHE A 255 -11.96 -2.89 9.37
C PHE A 255 -13.38 -2.34 9.45
N ALA A 256 -14.13 -2.37 8.36
CA ALA A 256 -15.53 -1.92 8.34
C ALA A 256 -16.42 -2.81 9.25
N ALA A 257 -16.14 -4.11 9.31
CA ALA A 257 -16.91 -5.06 10.11
C ALA A 257 -16.62 -4.95 11.62
N GLN A 258 -15.36 -4.73 11.98
CA GLN A 258 -14.94 -4.69 13.39
C GLN A 258 -15.12 -3.33 14.03
N SER A 259 -15.06 -2.26 13.26
CA SER A 259 -15.01 -0.95 13.85
C SER A 259 -16.38 -0.27 13.85
N ARG A 260 -17.05 -0.32 15.00
CA ARG A 260 -18.04 0.69 15.35
C ARG A 260 -17.44 2.11 15.38
N LEU A 261 -16.11 2.21 15.16
CA LEU A 261 -15.31 3.45 15.25
C LEU A 261 -15.16 4.16 13.90
N PHE A 262 -15.32 3.43 12.77
CA PHE A 262 -15.19 4.04 11.44
C PHE A 262 -16.56 4.23 10.81
N HIS A 263 -17.16 5.38 11.06
CA HIS A 263 -18.37 5.79 10.36
C HIS A 263 -18.01 6.76 9.25
N ARG A 264 -18.79 6.73 8.18
CA ARG A 264 -18.66 7.68 7.09
C ARG A 264 -18.71 9.11 7.63
N GLY A 265 -17.76 9.97 7.25
CA GLY A 265 -17.64 11.35 7.70
C GLY A 265 -16.88 11.54 9.03
N GLN A 266 -16.36 10.49 9.65
CA GLN A 266 -15.42 10.64 10.75
C GLN A 266 -14.06 11.17 10.25
N LYS A 267 -13.50 12.10 11.02
CA LYS A 267 -12.16 12.68 10.81
C LYS A 267 -11.14 11.96 11.66
#